data_e599d58e31bafb41a578d643a46190eb
#
_entry.id   e599d58e31bafb41a578d643a46190eb
#
_cell.length_a   1.000
_cell.length_b   1.000
_cell.length_c   1.000
_cell.angle_alpha   90.00
_cell.angle_beta   90.00
_cell.angle_gamma   90.00
#
_symmetry.space_group_name_H-M   'P 1'
#
loop_
_entity.id
_entity.type
_entity.pdbx_description
1 polymer ?
#
loop_
_entity_poly.entity_id
_entity_poly.type
_entity_poly.pdbx_seq_one_letter_code
_entity_poly.pdbx_strand_id
1 'polypeptide(L)'
;RGLSLFDPPMLAVGDVPVVYPYIIDNVGEATQAKRRGRAVTISHQTAALRPAGLHDKLEEIHELLHKWLAQDEGAVKAQYAADILKTAEKERLMADMAWAPEKARAEFPAFVDALHVHLHELAQTIQPIGLHTFGEAATPGHRIATAMMMLGQPYQEAAARQAGVPESELDEALVINYEALDQNPGYRLLTDYLDGKTPANLPEELQKQLEQGKAWWQALDASSENEGLLQALAGRYVPTSTGGDPVRNPDTLRTGRNLYGFDPSRVPPKQAWEAGKKAGDALIEAHRQQNGGKYPAKIAFSLWSAETMRHQGLLEAQALWLMGVEPVWNAGGRVEGVRLIPRQELGRPRVDVVISATGLYRDHFPNIMEKLAQAAKLASEAEGESEADNPIAANTRRIASKLRAGGMSEADALDAAQTRIFSSASGRYGTGINHAAMDTDQWQGKAEGDRKLARLYLSRMQYAYGPNAAKWGSTLAGDGEDEGGGKA
;
A
#
# COMPACT_ATOMS: atom_id res chain seq x y z
N ARG A 1 -11.97 25.90 9.25
CA ARG A 1 -12.61 26.88 10.13
C ARG A 1 -13.16 27.99 9.26
N GLY A 2 -14.44 28.03 8.99
CA GLY A 2 -15.13 29.11 8.32
C GLY A 2 -15.87 29.98 9.33
N LEU A 3 -16.26 31.16 8.92
CA LEU A 3 -17.11 32.03 9.70
C LEU A 3 -18.54 31.49 9.76
N SER A 4 -18.94 30.77 8.70
CA SER A 4 -20.18 30.01 8.63
C SER A 4 -19.97 28.70 7.84
N LEU A 5 -20.98 27.85 7.78
CA LEU A 5 -20.96 26.61 6.99
C LEU A 5 -20.81 26.84 5.47
N PHE A 6 -21.14 28.05 5.01
CA PHE A 6 -21.13 28.42 3.60
C PHE A 6 -19.92 29.26 3.20
N ASP A 7 -19.11 29.70 4.17
CA ASP A 7 -17.95 30.51 3.87
C ASP A 7 -16.79 29.65 3.35
N PRO A 8 -16.18 30.00 2.22
CA PRO A 8 -15.00 29.31 1.76
C PRO A 8 -13.84 29.55 2.74
N PRO A 9 -12.91 28.59 2.89
CA PRO A 9 -11.75 28.72 3.80
C PRO A 9 -10.93 30.00 3.56
N MET A 10 -10.90 30.51 2.33
CA MET A 10 -10.20 31.76 1.98
C MET A 10 -10.75 32.99 2.71
N LEU A 11 -12.04 33.04 3.03
CA LEU A 11 -12.59 34.16 3.82
C LEU A 11 -12.06 34.17 5.24
N ALA A 12 -11.79 33.00 5.83
CA ALA A 12 -11.22 32.90 7.18
C ALA A 12 -9.74 33.27 7.23
N VAL A 13 -9.01 33.10 6.11
CA VAL A 13 -7.58 33.40 5.99
C VAL A 13 -7.34 34.83 5.48
N GLY A 14 -8.27 35.37 4.67
CA GLY A 14 -8.13 36.66 4.03
C GLY A 14 -7.12 36.67 2.89
N ASP A 15 -6.46 37.79 2.65
CA ASP A 15 -5.53 37.99 1.55
C ASP A 15 -4.06 37.67 1.89
N VAL A 16 -3.80 37.19 3.10
CA VAL A 16 -2.44 36.86 3.54
C VAL A 16 -1.88 35.66 2.77
N PRO A 17 -0.60 35.65 2.44
CA PRO A 17 0.06 34.48 1.89
C PRO A 17 0.01 33.30 2.87
N VAL A 18 -0.27 32.13 2.36
CA VAL A 18 -0.25 30.89 3.14
C VAL A 18 0.99 30.10 2.78
N VAL A 19 1.87 29.87 3.76
CA VAL A 19 3.02 28.98 3.65
C VAL A 19 2.75 27.75 4.51
N TYR A 20 2.89 26.56 3.93
CA TYR A 20 2.51 25.32 4.58
C TYR A 20 3.63 24.28 4.49
N PRO A 21 4.45 24.12 5.55
CA PRO A 21 5.41 23.00 5.60
C PRO A 21 4.68 21.68 5.57
N TYR A 22 5.10 20.75 4.71
CA TYR A 22 4.43 19.46 4.57
C TYR A 22 5.39 18.33 4.17
N ILE A 23 5.09 17.13 4.66
CA ILE A 23 5.91 15.94 4.42
C ILE A 23 5.88 15.50 2.95
N ILE A 24 7.02 15.03 2.43
CA ILE A 24 7.13 14.65 1.01
C ILE A 24 6.41 13.37 0.64
N ASP A 25 6.23 12.44 1.55
CA ASP A 25 5.70 11.10 1.25
C ASP A 25 4.18 11.08 1.01
N ASN A 26 3.46 12.12 1.44
CA ASN A 26 2.01 12.23 1.32
C ASN A 26 1.59 13.65 0.88
N VAL A 27 1.30 13.80 -0.39
CA VAL A 27 0.91 15.11 -0.95
C VAL A 27 -0.60 15.43 -0.81
N GLY A 28 -1.37 14.58 -0.15
CA GLY A 28 -2.84 14.71 -0.08
C GLY A 28 -3.31 16.03 0.50
N GLU A 29 -2.92 16.36 1.73
CA GLU A 29 -3.29 17.61 2.40
C GLU A 29 -2.60 18.82 1.78
N ALA A 30 -1.35 18.68 1.31
CA ALA A 30 -0.65 19.72 0.57
C ALA A 30 -1.45 20.16 -0.67
N THR A 31 -2.01 19.20 -1.42
CA THR A 31 -2.87 19.48 -2.56
C THR A 31 -4.15 20.23 -2.12
N GLN A 32 -4.75 19.84 -0.99
CA GLN A 32 -5.93 20.54 -0.46
C GLN A 32 -5.59 21.96 0.00
N ALA A 33 -4.46 22.16 0.65
CA ALA A 33 -3.98 23.49 1.06
C ALA A 33 -3.78 24.41 -0.16
N LYS A 34 -3.21 23.87 -1.26
CA LYS A 34 -3.07 24.64 -2.52
C LYS A 34 -4.41 25.01 -3.13
N ARG A 35 -5.33 24.06 -3.24
CA ARG A 35 -6.63 24.27 -3.90
C ARG A 35 -7.53 25.20 -3.12
N ARG A 36 -7.56 25.08 -1.79
CA ARG A 36 -8.49 25.81 -0.91
C ARG A 36 -7.89 27.05 -0.28
N GLY A 37 -6.57 27.05 -0.03
CA GLY A 37 -5.86 28.11 0.67
C GLY A 37 -4.81 28.84 -0.17
N ARG A 38 -4.64 28.51 -1.43
CA ARG A 38 -3.58 29.09 -2.30
C ARG A 38 -2.19 28.94 -1.69
N ALA A 39 -1.97 27.87 -0.91
CA ALA A 39 -0.75 27.68 -0.15
C ALA A 39 0.47 27.44 -1.05
N VAL A 40 1.58 28.05 -0.68
CA VAL A 40 2.92 27.60 -1.07
C VAL A 40 3.31 26.53 -0.07
N THR A 41 3.44 25.28 -0.53
CA THR A 41 3.85 24.17 0.33
C THR A 41 5.37 24.09 0.35
N ILE A 42 5.94 23.91 1.53
CA ILE A 42 7.38 23.69 1.67
C ILE A 42 7.58 22.25 2.11
N SER A 43 8.15 21.45 1.21
CA SER A 43 8.36 20.04 1.51
C SER A 43 9.42 19.86 2.58
N HIS A 44 9.19 18.88 3.46
CA HIS A 44 10.19 18.40 4.40
C HIS A 44 10.30 16.87 4.31
N GLN A 45 11.40 16.33 4.78
CA GLN A 45 11.68 14.91 4.73
C GLN A 45 10.74 14.11 5.68
N THR A 46 10.67 12.82 5.42
CA THR A 46 10.17 11.83 6.37
C THR A 46 11.18 11.63 7.50
N ALA A 47 10.79 10.97 8.57
CA ALA A 47 11.76 10.40 9.50
C ALA A 47 12.74 9.48 8.75
N ALA A 48 13.97 9.36 9.25
CA ALA A 48 14.92 8.41 8.70
C ALA A 48 14.36 6.99 8.76
N LEU A 49 14.78 6.13 7.85
CA LEU A 49 14.24 4.78 7.67
C LEU A 49 15.31 3.73 7.98
N ARG A 50 14.84 2.59 8.46
CA ARG A 50 15.67 1.41 8.72
C ARG A 50 14.87 0.13 8.52
N PRO A 51 15.52 -1.05 8.41
CA PRO A 51 14.83 -2.33 8.55
C PRO A 51 14.24 -2.47 9.96
N ALA A 52 13.13 -3.17 10.10
CA ALA A 52 12.50 -3.43 11.40
C ALA A 52 13.43 -4.27 12.30
N GLY A 53 14.07 -5.29 11.71
CA GLY A 53 14.77 -6.33 12.46
C GLY A 53 13.81 -7.24 13.23
N LEU A 54 14.36 -8.16 13.97
CA LEU A 54 13.60 -8.98 14.92
C LEU A 54 13.89 -8.49 16.34
N HIS A 55 12.85 -8.46 17.16
CA HIS A 55 12.95 -7.99 18.56
C HIS A 55 12.27 -8.95 19.51
N ASP A 56 12.75 -8.99 20.74
CA ASP A 56 12.13 -9.71 21.85
C ASP A 56 11.76 -11.17 21.48
N LYS A 57 10.50 -11.47 21.46
CA LYS A 57 9.98 -12.82 21.19
C LYS A 57 10.16 -13.29 19.76
N LEU A 58 10.22 -12.37 18.80
CA LEU A 58 10.49 -12.73 17.40
C LEU A 58 11.96 -13.14 17.22
N GLU A 59 12.89 -12.50 17.90
CA GLU A 59 14.29 -12.90 17.93
C GLU A 59 14.47 -14.24 18.65
N GLU A 60 13.82 -14.43 19.82
CA GLU A 60 13.86 -15.70 20.56
C GLU A 60 13.34 -16.87 19.72
N ILE A 61 12.21 -16.70 19.01
CA ILE A 61 11.66 -17.79 18.16
C ILE A 61 12.55 -18.06 16.96
N HIS A 62 13.15 -17.04 16.36
CA HIS A 62 14.10 -17.18 15.26
C HIS A 62 15.35 -17.99 15.70
N GLU A 63 15.92 -17.69 16.87
CA GLU A 63 16.99 -18.51 17.44
C GLU A 63 16.55 -19.97 17.72
N LEU A 64 15.32 -20.18 18.20
CA LEU A 64 14.79 -21.52 18.43
C LEU A 64 14.66 -22.32 17.13
N LEU A 65 14.30 -21.65 16.00
CA LEU A 65 14.28 -22.28 14.68
C LEU A 65 15.65 -22.78 14.27
N HIS A 66 16.70 -21.94 14.42
CA HIS A 66 18.08 -22.35 14.12
C HIS A 66 18.56 -23.49 15.00
N LYS A 67 18.27 -23.45 16.29
CA LYS A 67 18.59 -24.54 17.21
C LYS A 67 17.89 -25.84 16.83
N TRP A 68 16.64 -25.76 16.40
CA TRP A 68 15.89 -26.93 15.92
C TRP A 68 16.47 -27.50 14.61
N LEU A 69 16.82 -26.63 13.66
CA LEU A 69 17.42 -27.02 12.36
C LEU A 69 18.77 -27.69 12.55
N ALA A 70 19.60 -27.19 13.49
CA ALA A 70 20.94 -27.71 13.75
C ALA A 70 20.97 -29.01 14.59
N GLN A 71 19.82 -29.44 15.15
CA GLN A 71 19.77 -30.57 16.09
C GLN A 71 19.42 -31.87 15.40
N ASP A 72 20.13 -32.94 15.77
CA ASP A 72 19.77 -34.31 15.40
C ASP A 72 18.45 -34.76 16.05
N GLU A 73 17.81 -35.75 15.45
CA GLU A 73 16.54 -36.29 15.96
C GLU A 73 16.69 -36.82 17.40
N GLY A 74 15.77 -36.39 18.26
CA GLY A 74 15.78 -36.80 19.68
C GLY A 74 14.94 -35.90 20.59
N ALA A 75 15.01 -36.14 21.88
CA ALA A 75 14.21 -35.44 22.88
C ALA A 75 14.46 -33.92 22.91
N VAL A 76 15.68 -33.48 22.64
CA VAL A 76 16.04 -32.05 22.59
C VAL A 76 15.40 -31.35 21.41
N LYS A 77 15.45 -31.96 20.22
CA LYS A 77 14.79 -31.43 19.03
C LYS A 77 13.28 -31.36 19.21
N ALA A 78 12.69 -32.37 19.83
CA ALA A 78 11.26 -32.38 20.15
C ALA A 78 10.89 -31.26 21.15
N GLN A 79 11.76 -30.93 22.10
CA GLN A 79 11.53 -29.84 23.03
C GLN A 79 11.57 -28.49 22.31
N TYR A 80 12.55 -28.25 21.42
CA TYR A 80 12.58 -27.04 20.59
C TYR A 80 11.31 -26.90 19.75
N ALA A 81 10.82 -27.99 19.14
CA ALA A 81 9.59 -27.98 18.38
C ALA A 81 8.38 -27.55 19.25
N ALA A 82 8.29 -28.05 20.47
CA ALA A 82 7.24 -27.67 21.41
C ALA A 82 7.32 -26.18 21.80
N ASP A 83 8.51 -25.68 22.06
CA ASP A 83 8.74 -24.27 22.43
C ASP A 83 8.45 -23.32 21.25
N ILE A 84 8.82 -23.69 20.01
CA ILE A 84 8.49 -22.95 18.80
C ILE A 84 6.94 -22.86 18.63
N LEU A 85 6.25 -23.99 18.70
CA LEU A 85 4.79 -24.02 18.56
C LEU A 85 4.10 -23.16 19.62
N LYS A 86 4.53 -23.28 20.87
CA LYS A 86 4.00 -22.50 21.99
C LYS A 86 4.21 -21.00 21.81
N THR A 87 5.41 -20.60 21.40
CA THR A 87 5.74 -19.18 21.21
C THR A 87 5.02 -18.63 19.99
N ALA A 88 4.98 -19.35 18.86
CA ALA A 88 4.26 -18.94 17.66
C ALA A 88 2.75 -18.78 17.88
N GLU A 89 2.14 -19.65 18.69
CA GLU A 89 0.73 -19.53 19.05
C GLU A 89 0.48 -18.32 19.95
N LYS A 90 1.32 -18.12 20.98
CA LYS A 90 1.22 -17.01 21.93
C LYS A 90 1.39 -15.65 21.27
N GLU A 91 2.37 -15.52 20.40
CA GLU A 91 2.67 -14.28 19.66
C GLU A 91 1.80 -14.14 18.39
N ARG A 92 0.80 -15.02 18.20
CA ARG A 92 -0.19 -15.01 17.10
C ARG A 92 0.39 -15.21 15.69
N LEU A 93 1.62 -15.62 15.56
CA LEU A 93 2.28 -15.84 14.27
C LEU A 93 1.54 -16.90 13.43
N MET A 94 1.00 -17.95 14.07
CA MET A 94 0.18 -18.94 13.36
C MET A 94 -1.08 -18.31 12.74
N ALA A 95 -1.72 -17.38 13.44
CA ALA A 95 -2.91 -16.69 12.93
C ALA A 95 -2.56 -15.75 11.77
N ASP A 96 -1.46 -15.02 11.90
CA ASP A 96 -0.99 -14.06 10.88
C ASP A 96 -0.58 -14.79 9.58
N MET A 97 -0.02 -16.00 9.69
CA MET A 97 0.34 -16.88 8.58
C MET A 97 -0.82 -17.77 8.10
N ALA A 98 -2.01 -17.65 8.67
CA ALA A 98 -3.17 -18.51 8.39
C ALA A 98 -2.91 -20.02 8.59
N TRP A 99 -2.10 -20.39 9.59
CA TRP A 99 -1.86 -21.77 10.01
C TRP A 99 -2.73 -22.18 11.19
N ALA A 100 -3.51 -23.24 11.02
CA ALA A 100 -4.22 -23.84 12.15
C ALA A 100 -3.22 -24.55 13.08
N PRO A 101 -3.36 -24.45 14.43
CA PRO A 101 -2.43 -25.09 15.36
C PRO A 101 -2.27 -26.59 15.16
N GLU A 102 -3.35 -27.31 14.80
CA GLU A 102 -3.31 -28.74 14.50
C GLU A 102 -2.50 -29.06 13.26
N LYS A 103 -2.64 -28.22 12.21
CA LYS A 103 -1.86 -28.33 10.97
C LYS A 103 -0.37 -28.05 11.22
N ALA A 104 -0.05 -27.01 12.00
CA ALA A 104 1.32 -26.67 12.36
C ALA A 104 2.01 -27.83 13.12
N ARG A 105 1.29 -28.55 13.98
CA ARG A 105 1.81 -29.75 14.66
C ARG A 105 1.98 -30.95 13.74
N ALA A 106 1.02 -31.16 12.84
CA ALA A 106 1.04 -32.32 11.91
C ALA A 106 2.10 -32.17 10.82
N GLU A 107 2.32 -30.95 10.33
CA GLU A 107 3.23 -30.64 9.23
C GLU A 107 4.38 -29.74 9.74
N PHE A 108 4.95 -30.04 10.92
CA PHE A 108 5.87 -29.16 11.63
C PHE A 108 7.07 -28.68 10.82
N PRO A 109 7.79 -29.53 10.02
CA PRO A 109 8.88 -29.05 9.18
C PRO A 109 8.44 -27.97 8.17
N ALA A 110 7.31 -28.16 7.50
CA ALA A 110 6.76 -27.18 6.57
C ALA A 110 6.30 -25.90 7.28
N PHE A 111 5.80 -26.02 8.52
CA PHE A 111 5.49 -24.87 9.35
C PHE A 111 6.75 -24.07 9.73
N VAL A 112 7.86 -24.74 10.06
CA VAL A 112 9.15 -24.10 10.37
C VAL A 112 9.65 -23.31 9.16
N ASP A 113 9.63 -23.91 7.97
CA ASP A 113 10.05 -23.22 6.74
C ASP A 113 9.19 -21.96 6.48
N ALA A 114 7.88 -22.10 6.60
CA ALA A 114 6.98 -20.95 6.42
C ALA A 114 7.16 -19.87 7.51
N LEU A 115 7.38 -20.27 8.76
CA LEU A 115 7.61 -19.34 9.87
C LEU A 115 8.93 -18.60 9.69
N HIS A 116 9.98 -19.29 9.23
CA HIS A 116 11.28 -18.69 8.95
C HIS A 116 11.16 -17.59 7.87
N VAL A 117 10.52 -17.90 6.75
CA VAL A 117 10.25 -16.90 5.69
C VAL A 117 9.46 -15.72 6.23
N HIS A 118 8.41 -15.96 7.01
CA HIS A 118 7.58 -14.90 7.58
C HIS A 118 8.36 -13.98 8.53
N LEU A 119 9.23 -14.54 9.38
CA LEU A 119 10.08 -13.75 10.27
C LEU A 119 11.07 -12.89 9.48
N HIS A 120 11.63 -13.41 8.39
CA HIS A 120 12.50 -12.63 7.51
C HIS A 120 11.76 -11.49 6.81
N GLU A 121 10.54 -11.72 6.33
CA GLU A 121 9.70 -10.66 5.76
C GLU A 121 9.40 -9.56 6.79
N LEU A 122 9.10 -9.93 8.04
CA LEU A 122 8.89 -8.97 9.13
C LEU A 122 10.16 -8.16 9.42
N ALA A 123 11.32 -8.81 9.50
CA ALA A 123 12.61 -8.16 9.76
C ALA A 123 13.00 -7.14 8.68
N GLN A 124 12.63 -7.40 7.42
CA GLN A 124 12.92 -6.53 6.28
C GLN A 124 11.91 -5.40 6.10
N THR A 125 10.84 -5.33 6.88
CA THR A 125 9.88 -4.22 6.80
C THR A 125 10.57 -2.89 7.12
N ILE A 126 10.17 -1.84 6.40
CA ILE A 126 10.74 -0.51 6.59
C ILE A 126 10.05 0.18 7.76
N GLN A 127 10.84 0.66 8.71
CA GLN A 127 10.34 1.43 9.85
C GLN A 127 10.97 2.81 9.95
N PRO A 128 10.19 3.85 10.34
CA PRO A 128 10.74 5.16 10.63
C PRO A 128 11.50 5.15 11.97
N ILE A 129 12.61 5.91 12.03
CA ILE A 129 13.40 6.12 13.24
C ILE A 129 13.05 7.51 13.79
N GLY A 130 12.29 7.56 14.86
CA GLY A 130 11.93 8.82 15.52
C GLY A 130 11.05 9.72 14.65
N LEU A 131 11.29 11.02 14.74
CA LEU A 131 10.60 12.07 13.99
C LEU A 131 11.62 12.91 13.22
N HIS A 132 11.19 13.49 12.09
CA HIS A 132 12.00 14.48 11.39
C HIS A 132 11.88 15.84 12.09
N THR A 133 13.02 16.51 12.29
CA THR A 133 13.07 17.91 12.71
C THR A 133 13.26 18.78 11.47
N PHE A 134 12.34 19.70 11.23
CA PHE A 134 12.36 20.58 10.07
C PHE A 134 13.66 21.36 9.96
N GLY A 135 14.33 21.27 8.82
CA GLY A 135 15.60 21.94 8.55
C GLY A 135 16.84 21.29 9.17
N GLU A 136 16.70 20.13 9.81
CA GLU A 136 17.80 19.38 10.40
C GLU A 136 17.94 18.02 9.71
N ALA A 137 19.13 17.72 9.22
CA ALA A 137 19.42 16.40 8.66
C ALA A 137 19.42 15.34 9.78
N ALA A 138 18.93 14.16 9.48
CA ALA A 138 19.11 13.00 10.34
C ALA A 138 20.61 12.72 10.56
N THR A 139 20.96 11.98 11.62
CA THR A 139 22.35 11.61 11.90
C THR A 139 22.98 10.94 10.68
N PRO A 140 24.30 11.02 10.49
CA PRO A 140 24.97 10.38 9.36
C PRO A 140 24.64 8.90 9.21
N GLY A 141 24.60 8.16 10.31
CA GLY A 141 24.23 6.75 10.32
C GLY A 141 22.78 6.48 9.88
N HIS A 142 21.85 7.29 10.35
CA HIS A 142 20.44 7.18 9.94
C HIS A 142 20.25 7.52 8.46
N ARG A 143 20.99 8.48 7.91
CA ARG A 143 20.97 8.77 6.48
C ARG A 143 21.55 7.62 5.64
N ILE A 144 22.60 6.94 6.15
CA ILE A 144 23.17 5.76 5.50
C ILE A 144 22.15 4.63 5.49
N ALA A 145 21.47 4.36 6.62
CA ALA A 145 20.42 3.36 6.70
C ALA A 145 19.29 3.65 5.70
N THR A 146 18.81 4.91 5.63
CA THR A 146 17.79 5.33 4.69
C THR A 146 18.25 5.15 3.23
N ALA A 147 19.47 5.56 2.89
CA ALA A 147 20.01 5.38 1.54
C ALA A 147 20.16 3.90 1.16
N MET A 148 20.56 3.05 2.11
CA MET A 148 20.59 1.60 1.93
C MET A 148 19.21 1.02 1.64
N MET A 149 18.17 1.45 2.39
CA MET A 149 16.79 1.03 2.13
C MET A 149 16.29 1.48 0.76
N MET A 150 16.70 2.66 0.29
CA MET A 150 16.39 3.16 -1.05
C MET A 150 17.07 2.36 -2.16
N LEU A 151 18.29 1.85 -1.93
CA LEU A 151 19.00 0.94 -2.86
C LEU A 151 18.30 -0.43 -2.95
N GLY A 152 17.59 -0.82 -1.91
CA GLY A 152 16.76 -2.00 -1.85
C GLY A 152 17.51 -3.32 -1.72
N GLN A 153 16.75 -4.41 -1.77
CA GLN A 153 17.27 -5.77 -1.59
C GLN A 153 18.38 -6.15 -2.58
N PRO A 154 18.32 -5.81 -3.89
CA PRO A 154 19.39 -6.19 -4.83
C PRO A 154 20.77 -5.66 -4.44
N TYR A 155 20.83 -4.45 -3.88
CA TYR A 155 22.07 -3.90 -3.35
C TYR A 155 22.54 -4.65 -2.10
N GLN A 156 21.64 -4.91 -1.16
CA GLN A 156 21.98 -5.58 0.09
C GLN A 156 22.52 -6.99 -0.15
N GLU A 157 21.90 -7.75 -1.05
CA GLU A 157 22.40 -9.07 -1.47
C GLU A 157 23.76 -8.97 -2.16
N ALA A 158 23.95 -8.01 -3.08
CA ALA A 158 25.23 -7.81 -3.75
C ALA A 158 26.35 -7.45 -2.76
N ALA A 159 26.05 -6.61 -1.76
CA ALA A 159 26.97 -6.25 -0.70
C ALA A 159 27.30 -7.45 0.21
N ALA A 160 26.32 -8.29 0.54
CA ALA A 160 26.52 -9.51 1.30
C ALA A 160 27.44 -10.50 0.55
N ARG A 161 27.19 -10.71 -0.74
CA ARG A 161 28.08 -11.52 -1.61
C ARG A 161 29.50 -10.94 -1.66
N GLN A 162 29.64 -9.63 -1.77
CA GLN A 162 30.93 -8.95 -1.76
C GLN A 162 31.67 -9.12 -0.42
N ALA A 163 30.94 -9.22 0.68
CA ALA A 163 31.49 -9.53 2.02
C ALA A 163 31.82 -11.01 2.22
N GLY A 164 31.55 -11.87 1.25
CA GLY A 164 31.83 -13.31 1.28
C GLY A 164 30.75 -14.15 1.96
N VAL A 165 29.54 -13.62 2.11
CA VAL A 165 28.40 -14.40 2.62
C VAL A 165 28.01 -15.45 1.60
N PRO A 166 27.90 -16.75 1.98
CA PRO A 166 27.46 -17.82 1.10
C PRO A 166 26.02 -17.59 0.59
N GLU A 167 25.71 -18.07 -0.61
CA GLU A 167 24.37 -17.91 -1.22
C GLU A 167 23.26 -18.50 -0.34
N SER A 168 23.55 -19.59 0.37
CA SER A 168 22.62 -20.23 1.31
C SER A 168 22.35 -19.43 2.61
N GLU A 169 23.12 -18.39 2.87
CA GLU A 169 23.04 -17.56 4.09
C GLU A 169 22.69 -16.11 3.77
N LEU A 170 22.39 -15.78 2.51
CA LEU A 170 22.08 -14.40 2.12
C LEU A 170 20.84 -13.88 2.85
N ASP A 171 19.80 -14.67 2.94
CA ASP A 171 18.56 -14.26 3.62
C ASP A 171 18.81 -13.96 5.10
N GLU A 172 19.66 -14.77 5.78
CA GLU A 172 20.07 -14.53 7.15
C GLU A 172 20.89 -13.25 7.31
N ALA A 173 21.78 -12.97 6.38
CA ALA A 173 22.61 -11.77 6.42
C ALA A 173 21.78 -10.47 6.27
N LEU A 174 20.55 -10.57 5.79
CA LEU A 174 19.61 -9.46 5.65
C LEU A 174 18.71 -9.28 6.89
N VAL A 175 18.62 -10.28 7.77
CA VAL A 175 17.84 -10.26 9.01
C VAL A 175 18.67 -9.66 10.14
N ILE A 176 18.92 -8.36 10.09
CA ILE A 176 19.77 -7.74 11.09
C ILE A 176 18.96 -6.97 12.11
N ASN A 177 19.26 -7.23 13.39
CA ASN A 177 18.84 -6.38 14.48
C ASN A 177 19.35 -4.95 14.25
N TYR A 178 18.46 -3.97 14.34
CA TYR A 178 18.80 -2.57 14.07
C TYR A 178 19.87 -2.00 15.03
N GLU A 179 20.01 -2.58 16.22
CA GLU A 179 21.05 -2.20 17.19
C GLU A 179 22.44 -2.61 16.70
N ALA A 180 22.50 -3.58 15.77
CA ALA A 180 23.73 -4.08 15.15
C ALA A 180 23.80 -3.70 13.65
N LEU A 181 23.23 -2.56 13.25
CA LEU A 181 23.18 -2.13 11.86
C LEU A 181 24.58 -1.98 11.23
N ASP A 182 25.57 -1.67 12.03
CA ASP A 182 27.00 -1.63 11.67
C ASP A 182 27.57 -3.01 11.28
N GLN A 183 26.87 -4.10 11.60
CA GLN A 183 27.23 -5.45 11.16
C GLN A 183 26.64 -5.80 9.78
N ASN A 184 25.66 -5.04 9.32
CA ASN A 184 25.04 -5.28 8.01
C ASN A 184 26.04 -5.04 6.87
N PRO A 185 26.27 -6.02 5.98
CA PRO A 185 27.21 -5.89 4.87
C PRO A 185 26.91 -4.69 3.95
N GLY A 186 25.63 -4.42 3.67
CA GLY A 186 25.22 -3.29 2.85
C GLY A 186 25.48 -1.94 3.53
N TYR A 187 25.15 -1.84 4.82
CA TYR A 187 25.40 -0.64 5.60
C TYR A 187 26.91 -0.36 5.72
N ARG A 188 27.71 -1.37 6.02
CA ARG A 188 29.18 -1.25 6.11
C ARG A 188 29.80 -0.85 4.79
N LEU A 189 29.42 -1.52 3.70
CA LEU A 189 29.97 -1.22 2.38
C LEU A 189 29.65 0.22 1.94
N LEU A 190 28.43 0.70 2.19
CA LEU A 190 28.07 2.08 1.89
C LEU A 190 28.83 3.07 2.79
N THR A 191 28.97 2.76 4.07
CA THR A 191 29.75 3.58 5.01
C THR A 191 31.20 3.68 4.58
N ASP A 192 31.86 2.56 4.27
CA ASP A 192 33.24 2.52 3.80
C ASP A 192 33.42 3.29 2.48
N TYR A 193 32.46 3.18 1.58
CA TYR A 193 32.47 3.94 0.32
C TYR A 193 32.37 5.44 0.55
N LEU A 194 31.51 5.88 1.46
CA LEU A 194 31.39 7.30 1.84
C LEU A 194 32.64 7.85 2.51
N ASP A 195 33.34 7.01 3.28
CA ASP A 195 34.62 7.31 3.92
C ASP A 195 35.82 7.24 2.96
N GLY A 196 35.62 6.92 1.70
CA GLY A 196 36.69 6.76 0.71
C GLY A 196 37.47 5.44 0.81
N LYS A 197 36.97 4.46 1.57
CA LYS A 197 37.54 3.12 1.75
C LYS A 197 36.88 2.12 0.80
N THR A 198 37.15 2.26 -0.48
CA THR A 198 36.51 1.41 -1.52
C THR A 198 37.32 0.12 -1.70
N PRO A 199 36.67 -1.08 -1.66
CA PRO A 199 37.32 -2.35 -2.01
C PRO A 199 37.87 -2.34 -3.45
N ALA A 200 39.03 -2.96 -3.66
CA ALA A 200 39.76 -2.91 -4.93
C ALA A 200 39.04 -3.61 -6.10
N ASN A 201 38.11 -4.55 -5.84
CA ASN A 201 37.48 -5.40 -6.86
C ASN A 201 35.96 -5.38 -6.72
N LEU A 202 35.34 -4.20 -6.87
CA LEU A 202 33.90 -4.08 -6.90
C LEU A 202 33.35 -4.42 -8.28
N PRO A 203 32.28 -5.23 -8.39
CA PRO A 203 31.52 -5.38 -9.62
C PRO A 203 31.00 -4.01 -10.10
N GLU A 204 30.99 -3.78 -11.41
CA GLU A 204 30.57 -2.51 -12.03
C GLU A 204 29.15 -2.08 -11.55
N GLU A 205 28.23 -3.04 -11.46
CA GLU A 205 26.87 -2.77 -11.02
C GLU A 205 26.82 -2.31 -9.56
N LEU A 206 27.59 -2.97 -8.69
CA LEU A 206 27.67 -2.59 -7.27
C LEU A 206 28.32 -1.23 -7.09
N GLN A 207 29.30 -0.89 -7.92
CA GLN A 207 29.89 0.45 -7.94
C GLN A 207 28.86 1.52 -8.32
N LYS A 208 28.04 1.28 -9.36
CA LYS A 208 26.95 2.18 -9.75
C LYS A 208 25.93 2.36 -8.62
N GLN A 209 25.58 1.28 -7.94
CA GLN A 209 24.68 1.34 -6.78
C GLN A 209 25.26 2.17 -5.64
N LEU A 210 26.55 2.04 -5.34
CA LEU A 210 27.25 2.85 -4.32
C LEU A 210 27.31 4.34 -4.71
N GLU A 211 27.58 4.66 -5.97
CA GLU A 211 27.52 6.03 -6.47
C GLU A 211 26.11 6.62 -6.32
N GLN A 212 25.09 5.85 -6.64
CA GLN A 212 23.71 6.22 -6.45
C GLN A 212 23.35 6.40 -4.98
N GLY A 213 23.76 5.47 -4.11
CA GLY A 213 23.57 5.56 -2.67
C GLY A 213 24.22 6.80 -2.06
N LYS A 214 25.43 7.16 -2.52
CA LYS A 214 26.10 8.41 -2.13
C LYS A 214 25.31 9.64 -2.56
N ALA A 215 24.78 9.65 -3.78
CA ALA A 215 23.97 10.76 -4.29
C ALA A 215 22.68 10.94 -3.45
N TRP A 216 22.03 9.84 -3.07
CA TRP A 216 20.85 9.89 -2.21
C TRP A 216 21.20 10.28 -0.77
N TRP A 217 22.29 9.75 -0.22
CA TRP A 217 22.77 10.16 1.11
C TRP A 217 23.03 11.67 1.18
N GLN A 218 23.60 12.27 0.11
CA GLN A 218 23.78 13.71 0.01
C GLN A 218 22.43 14.46 -0.13
N ALA A 219 21.49 13.90 -0.89
CA ALA A 219 20.18 14.51 -1.10
C ALA A 219 19.29 14.46 0.15
N LEU A 220 19.59 13.57 1.11
CA LEU A 220 18.96 13.48 2.42
C LEU A 220 19.45 14.56 3.41
N ASP A 221 20.19 15.55 2.95
CA ASP A 221 20.48 16.76 3.71
C ASP A 221 19.25 17.69 3.72
N ALA A 222 18.72 17.97 4.91
CA ALA A 222 17.51 18.76 5.09
C ALA A 222 17.75 20.28 5.12
N SER A 223 18.97 20.75 4.92
CA SER A 223 19.34 22.19 5.00
C SER A 223 18.52 23.09 4.08
N SER A 224 18.12 22.57 2.90
CA SER A 224 17.26 23.26 1.93
C SER A 224 15.84 23.57 2.43
N GLU A 225 15.36 22.94 3.48
CA GLU A 225 14.02 23.16 4.05
C GLU A 225 13.91 24.56 4.65
N ASN A 226 14.89 24.97 5.45
CA ASN A 226 14.97 26.31 6.01
C ASN A 226 15.11 27.39 4.91
N GLU A 227 15.91 27.12 3.89
CA GLU A 227 16.06 28.03 2.76
C GLU A 227 14.74 28.21 2.00
N GLY A 228 14.05 27.10 1.67
CA GLY A 228 12.74 27.14 1.02
C GLY A 228 11.68 27.88 1.81
N LEU A 229 11.64 27.68 3.13
CA LEU A 229 10.73 28.39 4.02
C LEU A 229 11.01 29.91 4.02
N LEU A 230 12.28 30.30 4.17
CA LEU A 230 12.68 31.70 4.16
C LEU A 230 12.39 32.39 2.83
N GLN A 231 12.59 31.68 1.72
CA GLN A 231 12.23 32.19 0.38
C GLN A 231 10.72 32.42 0.26
N ALA A 232 9.90 31.47 0.73
CA ALA A 232 8.45 31.61 0.70
C ALA A 232 7.97 32.79 1.57
N LEU A 233 8.48 32.91 2.79
CA LEU A 233 8.16 34.03 3.69
C LEU A 233 8.60 35.39 3.13
N ALA A 234 9.68 35.42 2.36
CA ALA A 234 10.14 36.61 1.66
C ALA A 234 9.36 36.91 0.36
N GLY A 235 8.33 36.14 0.04
CA GLY A 235 7.55 36.28 -1.20
C GLY A 235 8.33 35.93 -2.48
N ARG A 236 9.40 35.17 -2.35
CA ARG A 236 10.23 34.76 -3.48
C ARG A 236 9.72 33.45 -4.09
N TYR A 237 10.12 33.19 -5.32
CA TYR A 237 9.83 31.91 -5.98
C TYR A 237 10.50 30.73 -5.26
N VAL A 238 9.72 29.73 -4.91
CA VAL A 238 10.20 28.44 -4.39
C VAL A 238 10.09 27.40 -5.51
N PRO A 239 11.19 26.77 -5.91
CA PRO A 239 11.17 25.75 -6.96
C PRO A 239 10.19 24.62 -6.64
N THR A 240 9.50 24.13 -7.65
CA THR A 240 8.53 23.03 -7.50
C THR A 240 9.22 21.68 -7.49
N SER A 241 8.60 20.70 -6.81
CA SER A 241 8.92 19.28 -6.92
C SER A 241 7.66 18.43 -6.81
N THR A 242 7.73 17.21 -7.31
CA THR A 242 6.73 16.17 -7.01
C THR A 242 6.92 15.68 -5.59
N GLY A 243 5.83 15.23 -4.96
CA GLY A 243 5.91 14.47 -3.72
C GLY A 243 5.81 12.97 -3.99
N GLY A 244 6.09 12.18 -2.99
CA GLY A 244 6.03 10.73 -2.98
C GLY A 244 6.99 10.13 -1.96
N ASP A 245 6.84 8.84 -1.69
CA ASP A 245 7.72 8.08 -0.82
C ASP A 245 9.15 8.08 -1.40
N PRO A 246 10.16 8.62 -0.70
CA PRO A 246 11.52 8.72 -1.23
C PRO A 246 12.19 7.36 -1.50
N VAL A 247 11.76 6.28 -0.83
CA VAL A 247 12.27 4.93 -1.09
C VAL A 247 11.85 4.45 -2.48
N ARG A 248 10.59 4.74 -2.86
CA ARG A 248 10.03 4.31 -4.15
C ARG A 248 10.18 5.35 -5.25
N ASN A 249 10.32 6.61 -4.87
CA ASN A 249 10.48 7.74 -5.77
C ASN A 249 11.59 8.68 -5.30
N PRO A 250 12.87 8.32 -5.50
CA PRO A 250 14.01 9.12 -5.06
C PRO A 250 14.09 10.53 -5.64
N ASP A 251 13.42 10.79 -6.76
CA ASP A 251 13.36 12.12 -7.39
C ASP A 251 12.63 13.16 -6.51
N THR A 252 11.92 12.71 -5.46
CA THR A 252 11.30 13.59 -4.46
C THR A 252 12.29 14.18 -3.49
N LEU A 253 13.50 13.63 -3.37
CA LEU A 253 14.56 14.15 -2.52
C LEU A 253 14.98 15.57 -2.93
N ARG A 254 15.66 16.28 -2.07
CA ARG A 254 15.85 17.72 -2.00
C ARG A 254 14.55 18.42 -1.63
N THR A 255 14.23 18.33 -0.37
CA THR A 255 13.12 19.03 0.28
C THR A 255 13.31 20.56 0.29
N GLY A 256 12.43 21.30 0.94
CA GLY A 256 12.43 22.77 0.86
C GLY A 256 11.82 23.30 -0.44
N ARG A 257 11.05 22.49 -1.15
CA ARG A 257 10.44 22.83 -2.43
C ARG A 257 8.93 22.94 -2.33
N ASN A 258 8.35 23.72 -3.22
CA ASN A 258 6.92 23.85 -3.33
C ASN A 258 6.34 22.58 -3.96
N LEU A 259 5.71 21.71 -3.15
CA LEU A 259 5.15 20.46 -3.61
C LEU A 259 4.14 20.70 -4.74
N TYR A 260 4.42 20.15 -5.87
CA TYR A 260 3.56 20.11 -7.03
C TYR A 260 2.75 18.82 -6.97
N GLY A 261 1.46 18.90 -7.16
CA GLY A 261 0.58 17.75 -6.96
C GLY A 261 0.96 16.53 -7.81
N PHE A 262 0.49 15.39 -7.36
CA PHE A 262 0.48 14.14 -8.09
C PHE A 262 -0.48 14.23 -9.29
N ASP A 263 -0.09 13.77 -10.48
CA ASP A 263 -0.98 13.71 -11.64
C ASP A 263 -1.77 12.39 -11.66
N PRO A 264 -3.01 12.36 -11.15
CA PRO A 264 -3.78 11.13 -11.08
C PRO A 264 -4.14 10.56 -12.45
N SER A 265 -4.01 11.35 -13.52
CA SER A 265 -4.27 10.86 -14.89
C SER A 265 -3.19 9.91 -15.41
N ARG A 266 -2.03 9.83 -14.74
CA ARG A 266 -0.95 8.92 -15.08
C ARG A 266 -0.99 7.59 -14.33
N VAL A 267 -2.00 7.38 -13.50
CA VAL A 267 -2.11 6.17 -12.66
C VAL A 267 -3.04 5.14 -13.31
N PRO A 268 -2.59 3.88 -13.38
CA PRO A 268 -1.24 3.40 -13.13
C PRO A 268 -0.28 3.68 -14.31
N PRO A 269 0.99 4.04 -14.06
CA PRO A 269 2.01 4.06 -15.10
C PRO A 269 2.34 2.62 -15.55
N LYS A 270 3.04 2.48 -16.69
CA LYS A 270 3.37 1.17 -17.25
C LYS A 270 4.13 0.26 -16.28
N GLN A 271 5.03 0.84 -15.47
CA GLN A 271 5.80 0.10 -14.47
C GLN A 271 4.89 -0.49 -13.37
N ALA A 272 3.96 0.33 -12.84
CA ALA A 272 3.00 -0.14 -11.87
C ALA A 272 2.01 -1.15 -12.47
N TRP A 273 1.68 -1.02 -13.76
CA TRP A 273 0.88 -2.01 -14.48
C TRP A 273 1.58 -3.37 -14.52
N GLU A 274 2.85 -3.42 -14.92
CA GLU A 274 3.60 -4.68 -14.98
C GLU A 274 3.77 -5.32 -13.58
N ALA A 275 4.03 -4.51 -12.56
CA ALA A 275 4.08 -4.98 -11.16
C ALA A 275 2.70 -5.48 -10.68
N GLY A 276 1.63 -4.77 -11.01
CA GLY A 276 0.26 -5.15 -10.67
C GLY A 276 -0.20 -6.45 -11.31
N LYS A 277 0.22 -6.73 -12.56
CA LYS A 277 -0.01 -8.04 -13.21
C LYS A 277 0.64 -9.17 -12.41
N LYS A 278 1.92 -9.02 -12.09
CA LYS A 278 2.66 -10.03 -11.30
C LYS A 278 2.02 -10.26 -9.93
N ALA A 279 1.63 -9.18 -9.24
CA ALA A 279 0.95 -9.27 -7.95
C ALA A 279 -0.43 -9.94 -8.07
N GLY A 280 -1.17 -9.67 -9.15
CA GLY A 280 -2.44 -10.32 -9.45
C GLY A 280 -2.31 -11.82 -9.70
N ASP A 281 -1.31 -12.22 -10.49
CA ASP A 281 -1.03 -13.63 -10.75
C ASP A 281 -0.56 -14.37 -9.50
N ALA A 282 0.29 -13.75 -8.68
CA ALA A 282 0.73 -14.32 -7.40
C ALA A 282 -0.46 -14.51 -6.43
N LEU A 283 -1.39 -13.55 -6.37
CA LEU A 283 -2.60 -13.65 -5.54
C LEU A 283 -3.51 -14.80 -6.01
N ILE A 284 -3.70 -14.95 -7.33
CA ILE A 284 -4.47 -16.05 -7.90
C ILE A 284 -3.80 -17.38 -7.56
N GLU A 285 -2.49 -17.48 -7.72
CA GLU A 285 -1.77 -18.74 -7.46
C GLU A 285 -1.80 -19.12 -5.98
N ALA A 286 -1.59 -18.16 -5.06
CA ALA A 286 -1.73 -18.40 -3.63
C ALA A 286 -3.14 -18.89 -3.26
N HIS A 287 -4.19 -18.30 -3.86
CA HIS A 287 -5.56 -18.76 -3.65
C HIS A 287 -5.77 -20.18 -4.18
N ARG A 288 -5.25 -20.52 -5.35
CA ARG A 288 -5.37 -21.84 -5.98
C ARG A 288 -4.71 -22.93 -5.13
N GLN A 289 -3.54 -22.66 -4.60
CA GLN A 289 -2.82 -23.59 -3.71
C GLN A 289 -3.63 -23.92 -2.45
N GLN A 290 -4.29 -22.92 -1.86
CA GLN A 290 -5.11 -23.07 -0.66
C GLN A 290 -6.50 -23.67 -0.93
N ASN A 291 -6.99 -23.61 -2.17
CA ASN A 291 -8.37 -23.98 -2.53
C ASN A 291 -8.45 -25.08 -3.59
N GLY A 292 -7.51 -26.03 -3.59
CA GLY A 292 -7.55 -27.21 -4.46
C GLY A 292 -7.51 -26.88 -5.96
N GLY A 293 -6.73 -25.88 -6.36
CA GLY A 293 -6.55 -25.46 -7.75
C GLY A 293 -7.65 -24.56 -8.32
N LYS A 294 -8.64 -24.17 -7.51
CA LYS A 294 -9.76 -23.33 -7.96
C LYS A 294 -9.36 -21.86 -8.03
N TYR A 295 -9.79 -21.18 -9.08
CA TYR A 295 -9.64 -19.74 -9.21
C TYR A 295 -10.53 -19.00 -8.21
N PRO A 296 -10.10 -17.83 -7.69
CA PRO A 296 -10.97 -16.99 -6.88
C PRO A 296 -12.11 -16.45 -7.74
N ALA A 297 -13.34 -16.59 -7.27
CA ALA A 297 -14.51 -16.05 -7.98
C ALA A 297 -14.66 -14.54 -7.76
N LYS A 298 -14.21 -14.04 -6.59
CA LYS A 298 -14.28 -12.62 -6.22
C LYS A 298 -13.18 -12.24 -5.23
N ILE A 299 -12.62 -11.04 -5.41
CA ILE A 299 -11.62 -10.46 -4.52
C ILE A 299 -12.06 -9.05 -4.10
N ALA A 300 -11.82 -8.69 -2.83
CA ALA A 300 -12.08 -7.36 -2.31
C ALA A 300 -10.79 -6.53 -2.28
N PHE A 301 -10.89 -5.26 -2.67
CA PHE A 301 -9.82 -4.27 -2.56
C PHE A 301 -10.23 -3.13 -1.64
N SER A 302 -9.31 -2.66 -0.83
CA SER A 302 -9.44 -1.42 -0.08
C SER A 302 -8.44 -0.40 -0.64
N LEU A 303 -8.96 0.68 -1.24
CA LEU A 303 -8.14 1.69 -1.88
C LEU A 303 -8.03 2.94 -1.02
N TRP A 304 -6.78 3.30 -0.72
CA TRP A 304 -6.41 4.46 0.09
C TRP A 304 -5.61 5.44 -0.75
N SER A 305 -5.95 6.73 -0.66
CA SER A 305 -5.29 7.77 -1.44
C SER A 305 -3.77 7.82 -1.23
N ALA A 306 -3.32 7.77 0.02
CA ALA A 306 -1.90 7.79 0.35
C ALA A 306 -1.16 6.59 -0.25
N GLU A 307 -1.74 5.39 -0.14
CA GLU A 307 -1.14 4.18 -0.71
C GLU A 307 -1.09 4.22 -2.23
N THR A 308 -2.16 4.68 -2.88
CA THR A 308 -2.17 4.84 -4.34
C THR A 308 -1.09 5.80 -4.82
N MET A 309 -0.83 6.88 -4.09
CA MET A 309 0.28 7.77 -4.39
C MET A 309 1.65 7.11 -4.17
N ARG A 310 1.80 6.33 -3.10
CA ARG A 310 3.06 5.62 -2.78
C ARG A 310 3.41 4.55 -3.80
N HIS A 311 2.45 3.67 -4.13
CA HIS A 311 2.67 2.57 -5.06
C HIS A 311 2.24 2.88 -6.50
N GLN A 312 1.91 4.14 -6.79
CA GLN A 312 1.55 4.64 -8.12
C GLN A 312 0.43 3.84 -8.81
N GLY A 313 -0.54 3.35 -8.03
CA GLY A 313 -1.67 2.60 -8.58
C GLY A 313 -1.42 1.12 -8.83
N LEU A 314 -0.54 0.48 -8.08
CA LEU A 314 -0.30 -0.97 -8.19
C LEU A 314 -1.56 -1.78 -7.88
N LEU A 315 -2.33 -1.42 -6.84
CA LEU A 315 -3.57 -2.12 -6.49
C LEU A 315 -4.65 -1.93 -7.56
N GLU A 316 -4.72 -0.74 -8.16
CA GLU A 316 -5.62 -0.44 -9.28
C GLU A 316 -5.25 -1.26 -10.53
N ALA A 317 -3.95 -1.36 -10.82
CA ALA A 317 -3.43 -2.22 -11.88
C ALA A 317 -3.75 -3.70 -11.61
N GLN A 318 -3.59 -4.16 -10.39
CA GLN A 318 -3.94 -5.52 -9.97
C GLN A 318 -5.43 -5.78 -10.14
N ALA A 319 -6.31 -4.85 -9.73
CA ALA A 319 -7.76 -4.99 -9.90
C ALA A 319 -8.17 -5.04 -11.39
N LEU A 320 -7.58 -4.19 -12.23
CA LEU A 320 -7.80 -4.19 -13.68
C LEU A 320 -7.35 -5.52 -14.30
N TRP A 321 -6.14 -6.00 -13.95
CA TRP A 321 -5.63 -7.27 -14.44
C TRP A 321 -6.51 -8.45 -14.03
N LEU A 322 -6.99 -8.50 -12.80
CA LEU A 322 -7.89 -9.53 -12.32
C LEU A 322 -9.20 -9.57 -13.11
N MET A 323 -9.78 -8.40 -13.44
CA MET A 323 -10.94 -8.30 -14.31
C MET A 323 -10.64 -8.66 -15.77
N GLY A 324 -9.38 -8.77 -16.16
CA GLY A 324 -8.96 -9.00 -17.55
C GLY A 324 -9.16 -7.77 -18.42
N VAL A 325 -8.82 -6.61 -17.90
CA VAL A 325 -8.91 -5.30 -18.56
C VAL A 325 -7.58 -4.57 -18.39
N GLU A 326 -7.12 -3.88 -19.41
CA GLU A 326 -5.85 -3.15 -19.35
C GLU A 326 -6.03 -1.66 -19.61
N PRO A 327 -5.13 -0.82 -19.03
CA PRO A 327 -5.10 0.61 -19.31
C PRO A 327 -4.65 0.91 -20.74
N VAL A 328 -5.18 2.00 -21.31
CA VAL A 328 -4.73 2.55 -22.58
C VAL A 328 -4.04 3.89 -22.30
N TRP A 329 -2.74 3.97 -22.62
CA TRP A 329 -1.93 5.16 -22.40
C TRP A 329 -1.76 5.98 -23.68
N ASN A 330 -1.80 7.28 -23.55
CA ASN A 330 -1.34 8.16 -24.63
C ASN A 330 0.19 8.29 -24.65
N ALA A 331 0.71 9.03 -25.64
CA ALA A 331 2.13 9.29 -25.78
C ALA A 331 2.77 10.01 -24.58
N GLY A 332 1.98 10.77 -23.81
CA GLY A 332 2.42 11.45 -22.58
C GLY A 332 2.35 10.61 -21.31
N GLY A 333 1.98 9.32 -21.43
CA GLY A 333 1.87 8.39 -20.30
C GLY A 333 0.62 8.58 -19.45
N ARG A 334 -0.41 9.29 -19.93
CA ARG A 334 -1.71 9.41 -19.27
C ARG A 334 -2.61 8.27 -19.68
N VAL A 335 -3.40 7.75 -18.72
CA VAL A 335 -4.40 6.71 -18.95
C VAL A 335 -5.66 7.37 -19.53
N GLU A 336 -5.90 7.20 -20.82
CA GLU A 336 -7.07 7.76 -21.51
C GLU A 336 -8.29 6.87 -21.40
N GLY A 337 -8.09 5.57 -21.29
CA GLY A 337 -9.18 4.61 -21.24
C GLY A 337 -8.72 3.25 -20.74
N VAL A 338 -9.61 2.30 -20.86
CA VAL A 338 -9.36 0.88 -20.60
C VAL A 338 -9.90 0.05 -21.74
N ARG A 339 -9.27 -1.10 -22.01
CA ARG A 339 -9.74 -2.06 -23.02
C ARG A 339 -9.81 -3.47 -22.46
N LEU A 340 -10.77 -4.23 -22.95
CA LEU A 340 -10.92 -5.64 -22.59
C LEU A 340 -9.79 -6.46 -23.19
N ILE A 341 -9.16 -7.30 -22.36
CA ILE A 341 -8.23 -8.32 -22.83
C ILE A 341 -9.05 -9.53 -23.28
N PRO A 342 -8.90 -10.02 -24.53
CA PRO A 342 -9.61 -11.18 -25.00
C PRO A 342 -9.35 -12.42 -24.11
N ARG A 343 -10.37 -13.25 -23.89
CA ARG A 343 -10.26 -14.42 -23.00
C ARG A 343 -9.12 -15.35 -23.36
N GLN A 344 -8.85 -15.50 -24.66
CA GLN A 344 -7.75 -16.35 -25.15
C GLN A 344 -6.39 -15.77 -24.80
N GLU A 345 -6.22 -14.46 -24.88
CA GLU A 345 -4.99 -13.75 -24.51
C GLU A 345 -4.80 -13.74 -22.99
N LEU A 346 -5.88 -13.54 -22.24
CA LEU A 346 -5.85 -13.56 -20.77
C LEU A 346 -5.42 -14.92 -20.20
N GLY A 347 -5.71 -16.02 -20.88
CA GLY A 347 -5.27 -17.37 -20.54
C GLY A 347 -5.91 -17.99 -19.29
N ARG A 348 -6.79 -17.27 -18.59
CA ARG A 348 -7.43 -17.66 -17.32
C ARG A 348 -8.84 -17.09 -17.20
N PRO A 349 -9.70 -17.60 -16.32
CA PRO A 349 -10.96 -16.97 -15.98
C PRO A 349 -10.77 -15.53 -15.49
N ARG A 350 -11.75 -14.65 -15.72
CA ARG A 350 -11.83 -13.34 -15.08
C ARG A 350 -12.15 -13.53 -13.61
N VAL A 351 -11.72 -12.59 -12.79
CA VAL A 351 -12.01 -12.57 -11.35
C VAL A 351 -12.84 -11.34 -11.07
N ASP A 352 -14.01 -11.54 -10.44
CA ASP A 352 -14.84 -10.41 -10.01
C ASP A 352 -14.14 -9.64 -8.86
N VAL A 353 -14.34 -8.33 -8.82
CA VAL A 353 -13.76 -7.49 -7.78
C VAL A 353 -14.85 -6.69 -7.07
N VAL A 354 -14.62 -6.37 -5.81
CA VAL A 354 -15.36 -5.34 -5.10
C VAL A 354 -14.36 -4.38 -4.48
N ILE A 355 -14.58 -3.10 -4.66
CA ILE A 355 -13.64 -2.04 -4.28
C ILE A 355 -14.29 -1.17 -3.23
N SER A 356 -13.65 -1.09 -2.07
CA SER A 356 -13.95 -0.14 -1.01
C SER A 356 -12.97 1.03 -1.12
N ALA A 357 -13.43 2.19 -1.59
CA ALA A 357 -12.63 3.39 -1.75
C ALA A 357 -12.82 4.32 -0.55
N THR A 358 -11.72 4.77 0.07
CA THR A 358 -11.83 5.78 1.14
C THR A 358 -12.32 7.11 0.57
N GLY A 359 -12.89 7.97 1.44
CA GLY A 359 -13.38 9.29 1.01
C GLY A 359 -12.28 10.15 0.38
N LEU A 360 -11.05 10.08 0.91
CA LEU A 360 -9.91 10.81 0.35
C LEU A 360 -9.50 10.23 -1.03
N TYR A 361 -9.56 8.91 -1.20
CA TYR A 361 -9.32 8.28 -2.50
C TYR A 361 -10.35 8.75 -3.53
N ARG A 362 -11.64 8.71 -3.19
CA ARG A 362 -12.74 9.18 -4.04
C ARG A 362 -12.51 10.62 -4.52
N ASP A 363 -12.04 11.49 -3.63
CA ASP A 363 -11.86 12.91 -3.94
C ASP A 363 -10.58 13.18 -4.76
N HIS A 364 -9.54 12.37 -4.61
CA HIS A 364 -8.27 12.54 -5.34
C HIS A 364 -8.24 11.80 -6.68
N PHE A 365 -8.91 10.68 -6.78
CA PHE A 365 -8.80 9.76 -7.93
C PHE A 365 -10.14 9.46 -8.63
N PRO A 366 -11.04 10.45 -8.83
CA PRO A 366 -12.31 10.19 -9.50
C PRO A 366 -12.13 9.65 -10.92
N ASN A 367 -11.10 10.09 -11.64
CA ASN A 367 -10.77 9.60 -12.97
C ASN A 367 -10.33 8.13 -12.98
N ILE A 368 -9.65 7.65 -11.95
CA ILE A 368 -9.28 6.23 -11.84
C ILE A 368 -10.52 5.41 -11.47
N MET A 369 -11.36 5.90 -10.56
CA MET A 369 -12.64 5.26 -10.24
C MET A 369 -13.50 5.10 -11.48
N GLU A 370 -13.54 6.10 -12.37
CA GLU A 370 -14.22 6.01 -13.65
C GLU A 370 -13.66 4.88 -14.52
N LYS A 371 -12.33 4.76 -14.62
CA LYS A 371 -11.68 3.68 -15.39
C LYS A 371 -11.95 2.29 -14.79
N LEU A 372 -11.91 2.16 -13.48
CA LEU A 372 -12.25 0.90 -12.79
C LEU A 372 -13.73 0.53 -12.97
N ALA A 373 -14.65 1.50 -12.91
CA ALA A 373 -16.06 1.27 -13.18
C ALA A 373 -16.30 0.89 -14.65
N GLN A 374 -15.62 1.55 -15.58
CA GLN A 374 -15.66 1.21 -17.01
C GLN A 374 -15.09 -0.20 -17.26
N ALA A 375 -14.04 -0.60 -16.56
CA ALA A 375 -13.45 -1.94 -16.65
C ALA A 375 -14.47 -3.01 -16.20
N ALA A 376 -15.15 -2.79 -15.09
CA ALA A 376 -16.20 -3.69 -14.60
C ALA A 376 -17.35 -3.83 -15.62
N LYS A 377 -17.75 -2.71 -16.24
CA LYS A 377 -18.74 -2.71 -17.32
C LYS A 377 -18.28 -3.55 -18.51
N LEU A 378 -17.09 -3.24 -19.07
CA LEU A 378 -16.54 -3.97 -20.21
C LEU A 378 -16.44 -5.47 -19.94
N ALA A 379 -15.93 -5.84 -18.77
CA ALA A 379 -15.81 -7.25 -18.38
C ALA A 379 -17.18 -7.94 -18.22
N SER A 380 -18.19 -7.22 -17.70
CA SER A 380 -19.56 -7.76 -17.54
C SER A 380 -20.30 -7.94 -18.87
N GLU A 381 -19.93 -7.18 -19.88
CA GLU A 381 -20.50 -7.20 -21.23
C GLU A 381 -19.71 -8.08 -22.21
N ALA A 382 -18.61 -8.74 -21.76
CA ALA A 382 -17.82 -9.62 -22.61
C ALA A 382 -18.64 -10.80 -23.11
N GLU A 383 -18.70 -10.95 -24.44
CA GLU A 383 -19.50 -11.97 -25.12
C GLU A 383 -18.72 -13.29 -25.27
N GLY A 384 -19.44 -14.40 -25.39
CA GLY A 384 -18.87 -15.72 -25.70
C GLY A 384 -18.13 -16.39 -24.52
N GLU A 385 -18.20 -15.83 -23.30
CA GLU A 385 -17.58 -16.39 -22.10
C GLU A 385 -18.60 -17.14 -21.25
N SER A 386 -18.23 -18.32 -20.72
CA SER A 386 -19.08 -19.08 -19.80
C SER A 386 -19.14 -18.39 -18.44
N GLU A 387 -20.11 -18.76 -17.58
CA GLU A 387 -20.21 -18.23 -16.21
C GLU A 387 -18.97 -18.58 -15.35
N ALA A 388 -18.35 -19.71 -15.61
CA ALA A 388 -17.11 -20.11 -14.95
C ALA A 388 -15.92 -19.28 -15.43
N ASP A 389 -15.89 -18.88 -16.70
CA ASP A 389 -14.84 -18.03 -17.27
C ASP A 389 -15.02 -16.56 -16.92
N ASN A 390 -16.27 -16.13 -16.66
CA ASN A 390 -16.57 -14.73 -16.36
C ASN A 390 -17.57 -14.59 -15.19
N PRO A 391 -17.11 -14.72 -13.96
CA PRO A 391 -17.91 -14.46 -12.75
C PRO A 391 -18.49 -13.03 -12.70
N ILE A 392 -17.83 -12.05 -13.35
CA ILE A 392 -18.30 -10.66 -13.36
C ILE A 392 -19.65 -10.58 -14.12
N ALA A 393 -19.71 -11.13 -15.33
CA ALA A 393 -20.92 -11.20 -16.13
C ALA A 393 -22.01 -12.01 -15.43
N ALA A 394 -21.67 -13.17 -14.86
CA ALA A 394 -22.61 -14.02 -14.13
C ALA A 394 -23.24 -13.29 -12.92
N ASN A 395 -22.42 -12.64 -12.11
CA ASN A 395 -22.87 -11.85 -10.96
C ASN A 395 -23.69 -10.66 -11.38
N THR A 396 -23.30 -9.95 -12.44
CA THR A 396 -24.05 -8.80 -12.98
C THR A 396 -25.45 -9.24 -13.42
N ARG A 397 -25.59 -10.32 -14.19
CA ARG A 397 -26.90 -10.87 -14.60
C ARG A 397 -27.75 -11.25 -13.40
N ARG A 398 -27.17 -11.95 -12.42
CA ARG A 398 -27.88 -12.38 -11.21
C ARG A 398 -28.37 -11.20 -10.36
N ILE A 399 -27.55 -10.16 -10.19
CA ILE A 399 -27.90 -8.96 -9.43
C ILE A 399 -28.98 -8.16 -10.19
N ALA A 400 -28.79 -7.91 -11.48
CA ALA A 400 -29.76 -7.20 -12.30
C ALA A 400 -31.13 -7.87 -12.27
N SER A 401 -31.17 -9.22 -12.35
CA SER A 401 -32.45 -9.97 -12.26
C SER A 401 -33.14 -9.75 -10.90
N LYS A 402 -32.37 -9.74 -9.80
CA LYS A 402 -32.94 -9.46 -8.46
C LYS A 402 -33.50 -8.03 -8.34
N LEU A 403 -32.76 -7.05 -8.86
CA LEU A 403 -33.15 -5.64 -8.81
C LEU A 403 -34.41 -5.40 -9.65
N ARG A 404 -34.52 -6.02 -10.83
CA ARG A 404 -35.71 -6.00 -11.65
C ARG A 404 -36.94 -6.63 -10.97
N ALA A 405 -36.73 -7.77 -10.33
CA ALA A 405 -37.77 -8.42 -9.53
C ALA A 405 -38.24 -7.54 -8.35
N GLY A 406 -37.37 -6.64 -7.86
CA GLY A 406 -37.68 -5.62 -6.87
C GLY A 406 -38.34 -4.35 -7.43
N GLY A 407 -38.65 -4.30 -8.74
CA GLY A 407 -39.35 -3.16 -9.39
C GLY A 407 -38.45 -2.12 -10.04
N MET A 408 -37.15 -2.33 -10.10
CA MET A 408 -36.21 -1.42 -10.77
C MET A 408 -36.32 -1.55 -12.29
N SER A 409 -36.16 -0.46 -13.03
CA SER A 409 -36.14 -0.50 -14.50
C SER A 409 -34.98 -1.36 -15.01
N GLU A 410 -35.11 -1.88 -16.24
CA GLU A 410 -34.07 -2.71 -16.87
C GLU A 410 -32.70 -2.00 -16.91
N ALA A 411 -32.69 -0.74 -17.36
CA ALA A 411 -31.47 0.06 -17.48
C ALA A 411 -30.83 0.38 -16.12
N ASP A 412 -31.65 0.76 -15.13
CA ASP A 412 -31.16 1.06 -13.78
C ASP A 412 -30.65 -0.19 -13.06
N ALA A 413 -31.36 -1.31 -13.24
CA ALA A 413 -30.97 -2.58 -12.67
C ALA A 413 -29.62 -3.09 -13.22
N LEU A 414 -29.40 -2.90 -14.53
CA LEU A 414 -28.13 -3.26 -15.17
C LEU A 414 -26.99 -2.36 -14.69
N ASP A 415 -27.19 -1.05 -14.69
CA ASP A 415 -26.20 -0.07 -14.24
C ASP A 415 -25.80 -0.30 -12.77
N ALA A 416 -26.80 -0.50 -11.90
CA ALA A 416 -26.54 -0.84 -10.49
C ALA A 416 -25.81 -2.19 -10.34
N ALA A 417 -26.15 -3.20 -11.14
CA ALA A 417 -25.54 -4.53 -11.10
C ALA A 417 -24.09 -4.53 -11.62
N GLN A 418 -23.69 -3.56 -12.44
CA GLN A 418 -22.32 -3.38 -12.92
C GLN A 418 -21.44 -2.64 -11.91
N THR A 419 -22.01 -2.04 -10.87
CA THR A 419 -21.25 -1.31 -9.84
C THR A 419 -20.38 -2.26 -9.03
N ARG A 420 -19.11 -1.89 -8.89
CA ARG A 420 -18.10 -2.62 -8.10
C ARG A 420 -17.36 -1.72 -7.09
N ILE A 421 -17.61 -0.41 -7.13
CA ILE A 421 -16.90 0.56 -6.27
C ILE A 421 -17.90 1.17 -5.31
N PHE A 422 -17.53 1.14 -4.03
CA PHE A 422 -18.31 1.69 -2.93
C PHE A 422 -17.45 2.58 -2.06
N SER A 423 -18.01 3.66 -1.54
CA SER A 423 -17.32 4.61 -0.68
C SER A 423 -18.27 5.20 0.36
N SER A 424 -17.74 6.08 1.21
CA SER A 424 -18.55 6.93 2.09
C SER A 424 -19.30 8.00 1.30
N ALA A 425 -20.32 8.61 1.91
CA ALA A 425 -21.02 9.76 1.34
C ALA A 425 -20.05 10.88 0.96
N SER A 426 -20.42 11.68 -0.04
CA SER A 426 -19.64 12.86 -0.44
C SER A 426 -19.42 13.80 0.75
N GLY A 427 -18.19 14.28 0.91
CA GLY A 427 -17.77 15.13 2.04
C GLY A 427 -17.55 14.39 3.35
N ARG A 428 -17.77 13.08 3.42
CA ARG A 428 -17.44 12.25 4.59
C ARG A 428 -16.16 11.45 4.33
N TYR A 429 -15.36 11.30 5.40
CA TYR A 429 -14.09 10.58 5.38
C TYR A 429 -14.05 9.52 6.49
N GLY A 430 -13.37 8.41 6.21
CA GLY A 430 -13.26 7.29 7.12
C GLY A 430 -14.51 6.40 7.17
N THR A 431 -14.33 5.21 7.71
CA THR A 431 -15.35 4.18 7.83
C THR A 431 -16.30 4.39 9.02
N GLY A 432 -15.96 5.32 9.93
CA GLY A 432 -16.72 5.58 11.16
C GLY A 432 -16.69 4.45 12.19
N ILE A 433 -15.89 3.39 11.97
CA ILE A 433 -15.78 2.27 12.90
C ILE A 433 -14.73 2.51 14.01
N ASN A 434 -13.92 3.58 13.90
CA ASN A 434 -12.82 3.85 14.83
C ASN A 434 -13.30 3.90 16.29
N HIS A 435 -14.37 4.64 16.56
CA HIS A 435 -14.92 4.73 17.92
C HIS A 435 -15.49 3.39 18.39
N ALA A 436 -16.21 2.68 17.50
CA ALA A 436 -16.76 1.37 17.83
C ALA A 436 -15.68 0.30 18.05
N ALA A 437 -14.53 0.44 17.35
CA ALA A 437 -13.39 -0.45 17.51
C ALA A 437 -12.60 -0.16 18.80
N MET A 438 -12.61 1.06 19.31
CA MET A 438 -11.96 1.42 20.58
C MET A 438 -12.70 0.83 21.82
N ASP A 439 -13.97 0.49 21.68
CA ASP A 439 -14.75 -0.23 22.70
C ASP A 439 -14.57 -1.76 22.63
N THR A 440 -13.42 -2.22 22.12
CA THR A 440 -13.16 -3.65 21.81
C THR A 440 -13.27 -4.58 23.01
N ASP A 441 -13.01 -4.11 24.22
CA ASP A 441 -13.15 -4.91 25.44
C ASP A 441 -14.57 -5.50 25.62
N GLN A 442 -15.58 -4.84 25.04
CA GLN A 442 -16.95 -5.29 25.03
C GLN A 442 -17.27 -6.28 23.88
N TRP A 443 -16.50 -6.26 22.80
CA TRP A 443 -16.84 -6.92 21.52
C TRP A 443 -15.85 -7.99 21.10
N GLN A 444 -14.62 -7.97 21.59
CA GLN A 444 -13.55 -8.87 21.16
C GLN A 444 -13.93 -10.34 21.41
N GLY A 445 -13.84 -11.15 20.35
CA GLY A 445 -14.14 -12.57 20.38
C GLY A 445 -15.63 -12.92 20.38
N LYS A 446 -16.53 -11.96 20.20
CA LYS A 446 -17.97 -12.20 20.10
C LYS A 446 -18.44 -12.07 18.65
N ALA A 447 -19.03 -13.11 18.08
CA ALA A 447 -19.60 -13.10 16.72
C ALA A 447 -20.66 -12.00 16.51
N GLU A 448 -21.25 -11.49 17.57
CA GLU A 448 -22.18 -10.36 17.54
C GLU A 448 -21.42 -9.04 17.33
N GLY A 449 -20.25 -8.87 17.93
CA GLY A 449 -19.36 -7.71 17.74
C GLY A 449 -18.92 -7.60 16.31
N ASP A 450 -18.43 -8.67 15.71
CA ASP A 450 -18.02 -8.70 14.31
C ASP A 450 -19.17 -8.33 13.36
N ARG A 451 -20.36 -8.88 13.61
CA ARG A 451 -21.56 -8.54 12.82
C ARG A 451 -21.97 -7.08 12.97
N LYS A 452 -21.83 -6.51 14.16
CA LYS A 452 -22.14 -5.09 14.41
C LYS A 452 -21.14 -4.17 13.70
N LEU A 453 -19.85 -4.45 13.82
CA LEU A 453 -18.81 -3.70 13.10
C LEU A 453 -18.99 -3.81 11.58
N ALA A 454 -19.28 -5.01 11.06
CA ALA A 454 -19.55 -5.20 9.64
C ALA A 454 -20.77 -4.41 9.16
N ARG A 455 -21.87 -4.41 9.94
CA ARG A 455 -23.07 -3.62 9.61
C ARG A 455 -22.78 -2.12 9.61
N LEU A 456 -22.05 -1.63 10.63
CA LEU A 456 -21.64 -0.23 10.70
C LEU A 456 -20.76 0.15 9.50
N TYR A 457 -19.79 -0.69 9.16
CA TYR A 457 -18.94 -0.48 7.98
C TYR A 457 -19.77 -0.40 6.71
N LEU A 458 -20.63 -1.40 6.46
CA LEU A 458 -21.46 -1.46 5.27
C LEU A 458 -22.42 -0.27 5.16
N SER A 459 -23.02 0.18 6.27
CA SER A 459 -23.90 1.35 6.30
C SER A 459 -23.19 2.66 5.96
N ARG A 460 -21.88 2.73 6.26
CA ARG A 460 -21.05 3.92 5.97
C ARG A 460 -20.46 3.91 4.56
N MET A 461 -20.18 2.72 4.04
CA MET A 461 -19.51 2.51 2.74
C MET A 461 -20.48 2.00 1.66
N GLN A 462 -21.76 2.38 1.72
CA GLN A 462 -22.82 1.89 0.81
C GLN A 462 -23.03 2.75 -0.44
N TYR A 463 -22.34 3.87 -0.54
CA TYR A 463 -22.55 4.79 -1.67
C TYR A 463 -21.87 4.26 -2.92
N ALA A 464 -22.64 4.11 -3.99
CA ALA A 464 -22.25 3.43 -5.21
C ALA A 464 -21.58 4.38 -6.22
N TYR A 465 -20.52 3.89 -6.87
CA TYR A 465 -19.75 4.57 -7.89
C TYR A 465 -19.61 3.65 -9.10
N GLY A 466 -20.71 3.55 -9.86
CA GLY A 466 -20.83 2.67 -11.02
C GLY A 466 -20.40 3.32 -12.33
N PRO A 467 -20.67 2.65 -13.48
CA PRO A 467 -20.30 3.15 -14.80
C PRO A 467 -20.99 4.48 -15.17
N ASN A 468 -22.20 4.72 -14.64
CA ASN A 468 -22.90 5.98 -14.85
C ASN A 468 -22.49 7.02 -13.81
N ALA A 469 -21.60 7.92 -14.20
CA ALA A 469 -21.08 8.97 -13.30
C ALA A 469 -22.18 9.94 -12.79
N ALA A 470 -23.28 10.10 -13.49
CA ALA A 470 -24.38 10.93 -13.04
C ALA A 470 -25.12 10.36 -11.80
N LYS A 471 -24.93 9.07 -11.51
CA LYS A 471 -25.50 8.39 -10.35
C LYS A 471 -24.48 8.15 -9.23
N TRP A 472 -23.28 8.69 -9.32
CA TRP A 472 -22.26 8.53 -8.30
C TRP A 472 -22.72 9.08 -6.95
N GLY A 473 -22.46 8.30 -5.91
CA GLY A 473 -22.86 8.65 -4.55
C GLY A 473 -24.31 8.31 -4.20
N SER A 474 -25.05 7.66 -5.09
CA SER A 474 -26.38 7.14 -4.79
C SER A 474 -26.31 5.89 -3.90
N THR A 475 -27.38 5.61 -3.17
CA THR A 475 -27.57 4.35 -2.45
C THR A 475 -28.60 3.49 -3.16
N LEU A 476 -28.48 2.17 -3.04
CA LEU A 476 -29.49 1.24 -3.59
C LEU A 476 -30.85 1.33 -2.87
N ALA A 477 -30.87 1.91 -1.66
CA ALA A 477 -32.08 2.06 -0.84
C ALA A 477 -32.95 3.29 -1.21
N GLY A 478 -32.55 4.06 -2.25
CA GLY A 478 -33.13 5.39 -2.52
C GLY A 478 -32.63 6.42 -1.49
N ASP A 479 -32.90 7.69 -1.76
CA ASP A 479 -32.59 8.82 -0.87
C ASP A 479 -33.49 8.82 0.38
N GLY A 480 -33.52 7.71 1.11
CA GLY A 480 -34.10 7.66 2.43
C GLY A 480 -33.32 8.64 3.31
N GLU A 481 -33.97 9.68 3.75
CA GLU A 481 -33.49 10.72 4.64
C GLU A 481 -32.57 10.14 5.71
N ASP A 482 -31.40 10.72 5.85
CA ASP A 482 -30.40 10.40 6.86
C ASP A 482 -30.96 10.74 8.26
N GLU A 483 -31.97 9.99 8.73
CA GLU A 483 -32.44 10.03 10.11
C GLU A 483 -31.41 9.38 11.03
N GLY A 484 -30.33 10.11 11.28
CA GLY A 484 -29.25 9.70 12.12
C GLY A 484 -28.39 10.85 12.64
N GLY A 485 -28.99 12.01 12.81
CA GLY A 485 -28.46 13.10 13.61
C GLY A 485 -28.38 12.65 15.06
N GLY A 486 -27.29 12.02 15.46
CA GLY A 486 -27.05 11.55 16.80
C GLY A 486 -27.19 12.68 17.81
N LYS A 487 -28.09 12.50 18.72
CA LYS A 487 -28.07 13.13 20.04
C LYS A 487 -27.06 12.37 20.92
N ALA A 488 -26.19 13.18 21.57
CA ALA A 488 -25.22 12.91 22.63
C ALA A 488 -23.89 12.27 22.21
#